data_2e404e66b3a1c5d4be9fd571d9187df3
#
_entry.id   2e404e66b3a1c5d4be9fd571d9187df3
#
_cell.length_a   1.000
_cell.length_b   1.000
_cell.length_c   1.000
_cell.angle_alpha   90.00
_cell.angle_beta   90.00
_cell.angle_gamma   90.00
#
_symmetry.space_group_name_H-M   'P 1'
#
loop_
_entity.id
_entity.type
_entity.pdbx_description
1 polymer ?
#
loop_
_entity_poly.entity_id
_entity_poly.type
_entity_poly.pdbx_seq_one_letter_code
_entity_poly.pdbx_strand_id
1 'polypeptide(L)'
;MADIFELSIVLNLREGLSDAELAELRWHLGLGPMPEILRIVSEFPIVVVDDAGEPVIEDRPVPLLGQHGDAWKVNGALTSVLVRPEDRTNGAWALTIRQEIHPDQFDSTAELLTWLSTKADDRHCVKAGTIHLGWIRFYESDRFEPLVVRDGGVVWP
;
A
#
# COMPACT_ATOMS: atom_id res chain seq x y z
N MET A 1 14.12 19.02 -1.99
CA MET A 1 14.21 17.74 -2.72
C MET A 1 13.27 16.75 -2.05
N ALA A 2 12.47 16.10 -2.84
CA ALA A 2 11.55 15.10 -2.28
C ALA A 2 12.29 13.76 -2.16
N ASP A 3 12.27 13.20 -0.97
CA ASP A 3 12.71 11.83 -0.77
C ASP A 3 11.62 10.89 -1.31
N ILE A 4 12.00 9.99 -2.19
CA ILE A 4 11.07 9.04 -2.80
C ILE A 4 11.56 7.62 -2.52
N PHE A 5 10.63 6.77 -2.14
CA PHE A 5 10.88 5.36 -1.94
C PHE A 5 10.11 4.54 -2.97
N GLU A 6 10.77 3.54 -3.51
CA GLU A 6 10.15 2.55 -4.39
C GLU A 6 9.68 1.37 -3.55
N LEU A 7 8.40 1.05 -3.67
CA LEU A 7 7.83 -0.17 -3.11
C LEU A 7 7.65 -1.20 -4.22
N SER A 8 8.07 -2.43 -3.94
CA SER A 8 7.83 -3.57 -4.80
C SER A 8 7.22 -4.68 -3.96
N ILE A 9 5.94 -4.97 -4.17
CA ILE A 9 5.18 -5.92 -3.38
C ILE A 9 4.67 -7.03 -4.29
N VAL A 10 4.89 -8.27 -3.89
CA VAL A 10 4.30 -9.46 -4.51
C VAL A 10 3.70 -10.30 -3.39
N LEU A 11 2.39 -10.41 -3.38
CA LEU A 11 1.68 -10.97 -2.25
C LEU A 11 0.51 -11.84 -2.72
N ASN A 12 0.36 -13.01 -2.09
CA ASN A 12 -0.85 -13.79 -2.23
C ASN A 12 -1.71 -13.55 -0.99
N LEU A 13 -2.99 -13.29 -1.20
CA LEU A 13 -3.95 -13.03 -0.13
C LEU A 13 -4.74 -14.32 0.16
N ARG A 14 -5.08 -14.52 1.44
CA ARG A 14 -5.95 -15.62 1.86
C ARG A 14 -7.38 -15.37 1.35
N GLU A 15 -8.17 -16.40 1.38
CA GLU A 15 -9.62 -16.28 1.17
C GLU A 15 -10.28 -15.40 2.23
N GLY A 16 -11.48 -14.94 1.93
CA GLY A 16 -12.34 -14.29 2.90
C GLY A 16 -12.28 -12.78 2.91
N LEU A 17 -11.74 -12.14 1.85
CA LEU A 17 -11.93 -10.70 1.67
C LEU A 17 -13.42 -10.42 1.46
N SER A 18 -13.97 -9.50 2.26
CA SER A 18 -15.33 -9.02 2.03
C SER A 18 -15.40 -8.14 0.78
N ASP A 19 -16.61 -7.98 0.23
CA ASP A 19 -16.81 -7.09 -0.91
C ASP A 19 -16.39 -5.64 -0.59
N ALA A 20 -16.65 -5.19 0.65
CA ALA A 20 -16.25 -3.87 1.10
C ALA A 20 -14.73 -3.71 1.18
N GLU A 21 -14.03 -4.71 1.72
CA GLU A 21 -12.57 -4.72 1.77
C GLU A 21 -11.97 -4.74 0.37
N LEU A 22 -12.51 -5.55 -0.51
CA LEU A 22 -12.05 -5.65 -1.90
C LEU A 22 -12.27 -4.33 -2.65
N ALA A 23 -13.40 -3.67 -2.47
CA ALA A 23 -13.70 -2.39 -3.09
C ALA A 23 -12.72 -1.29 -2.64
N GLU A 24 -12.41 -1.21 -1.35
CA GLU A 24 -11.43 -0.26 -0.83
C GLU A 24 -10.03 -0.57 -1.32
N LEU A 25 -9.63 -1.85 -1.30
CA LEU A 25 -8.33 -2.26 -1.82
C LEU A 25 -8.20 -1.87 -3.30
N ARG A 26 -9.18 -2.15 -4.12
CA ARG A 26 -9.17 -1.75 -5.55
C ARG A 26 -9.00 -0.24 -5.72
N TRP A 27 -9.67 0.54 -4.90
CA TRP A 27 -9.52 2.00 -4.95
C TRP A 27 -8.11 2.43 -4.62
N HIS A 28 -7.51 1.89 -3.55
CA HIS A 28 -6.12 2.18 -3.20
C HIS A 28 -5.13 1.82 -4.31
N LEU A 29 -5.45 0.80 -5.10
CA LEU A 29 -4.62 0.35 -6.21
C LEU A 29 -4.89 1.10 -7.53
N GLY A 30 -5.80 2.07 -7.52
CA GLY A 30 -6.19 2.80 -8.74
C GLY A 30 -6.99 1.95 -9.72
N LEU A 31 -7.66 0.90 -9.26
CA LEU A 31 -8.39 -0.07 -10.08
C LEU A 31 -9.91 0.03 -9.95
N GLY A 32 -10.41 0.96 -9.17
CA GLY A 32 -11.84 1.12 -8.95
C GLY A 32 -12.17 2.45 -8.28
N PRO A 33 -13.48 2.79 -8.18
CA PRO A 33 -13.92 4.04 -7.57
C PRO A 33 -13.77 4.02 -6.05
N MET A 34 -13.75 5.22 -5.46
CA MET A 34 -13.72 5.37 -4.01
C MET A 34 -15.02 4.85 -3.39
N PRO A 35 -14.94 3.94 -2.41
CA PRO A 35 -16.12 3.53 -1.64
C PRO A 35 -16.71 4.68 -0.82
N GLU A 36 -18.00 4.60 -0.48
CA GLU A 36 -18.63 5.58 0.39
C GLU A 36 -18.06 5.56 1.81
N ILE A 37 -17.65 4.39 2.29
CA ILE A 37 -17.07 4.20 3.62
C ILE A 37 -15.72 3.54 3.47
N LEU A 38 -14.70 4.18 4.04
CA LEU A 38 -13.34 3.64 4.11
C LEU A 38 -13.17 2.95 5.47
N ARG A 39 -12.78 1.66 5.45
CA ARG A 39 -12.66 0.82 6.65
C ARG A 39 -11.25 0.36 6.91
N ILE A 40 -10.40 0.30 5.89
CA ILE A 40 -9.00 -0.14 5.99
C ILE A 40 -8.15 1.03 6.46
N VAL A 41 -8.22 2.15 5.74
CA VAL A 41 -7.60 3.41 6.11
C VAL A 41 -8.71 4.45 6.19
N SER A 42 -9.10 4.80 7.41
CA SER A 42 -10.29 5.63 7.64
C SER A 42 -9.99 7.12 7.66
N GLU A 43 -8.74 7.51 7.88
CA GLU A 43 -8.36 8.91 8.02
C GLU A 43 -7.14 9.23 7.15
N PHE A 44 -7.19 10.38 6.47
CA PHE A 44 -6.13 10.89 5.61
C PHE A 44 -5.81 12.33 6.00
N PRO A 45 -5.24 12.55 7.20
CA PRO A 45 -4.99 13.91 7.69
C PRO A 45 -3.89 14.57 6.88
N ILE A 46 -4.17 15.81 6.45
CA ILE A 46 -3.16 16.70 5.86
C ILE A 46 -3.25 18.06 6.54
N VAL A 47 -2.13 18.76 6.60
CA VAL A 47 -2.09 20.13 7.12
C VAL A 47 -2.24 21.08 5.94
N VAL A 48 -3.23 21.94 6.00
CA VAL A 48 -3.45 23.01 5.03
C VAL A 48 -3.51 24.35 5.74
N VAL A 49 -3.34 25.44 5.00
CA VAL A 49 -3.43 26.79 5.55
C VAL A 49 -4.80 27.35 5.19
N ASP A 50 -5.53 27.82 6.19
CA ASP A 50 -6.84 28.43 6.00
C ASP A 50 -6.74 29.86 5.46
N ASP A 51 -7.89 30.51 5.23
CA ASP A 51 -7.94 31.87 4.70
C ASP A 51 -7.30 32.91 5.64
N ALA A 52 -7.18 32.61 6.94
CA ALA A 52 -6.52 33.45 7.92
C ALA A 52 -5.01 33.20 8.04
N GLY A 53 -4.46 32.26 7.26
CA GLY A 53 -3.04 31.86 7.32
C GLY A 53 -2.71 30.89 8.44
N GLU A 54 -3.71 30.32 9.10
CA GLU A 54 -3.52 29.37 10.21
C GLU A 54 -3.50 27.93 9.71
N PRO A 55 -2.62 27.06 10.29
CA PRO A 55 -2.62 25.65 9.94
C PRO A 55 -3.86 24.94 10.47
N VAL A 56 -4.53 24.21 9.60
CA VAL A 56 -5.67 23.37 9.94
C VAL A 56 -5.48 21.97 9.38
N ILE A 57 -6.10 20.98 10.00
CA ILE A 57 -6.05 19.59 9.54
C ILE A 57 -7.31 19.30 8.73
N GLU A 58 -7.12 18.83 7.51
CA GLU A 58 -8.20 18.33 6.66
C GLU A 58 -8.04 16.83 6.44
N ASP A 59 -9.17 16.16 6.23
CA ASP A 59 -9.20 14.76 5.80
C ASP A 59 -9.34 14.73 4.27
N ARG A 60 -8.29 14.23 3.59
CA ARG A 60 -8.27 14.13 2.13
C ARG A 60 -7.96 12.71 1.69
N PRO A 61 -8.97 11.86 1.52
CA PRO A 61 -8.77 10.51 1.01
C PRO A 61 -8.14 10.50 -0.37
N VAL A 62 -7.07 9.73 -0.53
CA VAL A 62 -6.39 9.51 -1.81
C VAL A 62 -6.02 8.04 -1.96
N PRO A 63 -6.01 7.49 -3.18
CA PRO A 63 -5.46 6.16 -3.41
C PRO A 63 -3.98 6.13 -3.04
N LEU A 64 -3.59 5.21 -2.16
CA LEU A 64 -2.22 5.17 -1.62
C LEU A 64 -1.21 4.50 -2.56
N LEU A 65 -1.66 3.54 -3.37
CA LEU A 65 -0.81 2.74 -4.25
C LEU A 65 -1.41 2.69 -5.67
N GLY A 66 -1.93 3.82 -6.12
CA GLY A 66 -2.75 3.90 -7.33
C GLY A 66 -2.08 4.54 -8.54
N GLN A 67 -0.76 4.68 -8.55
CA GLN A 67 -0.06 5.26 -9.70
C GLN A 67 0.11 4.22 -10.81
N HIS A 68 -0.15 4.64 -12.05
CA HIS A 68 0.00 3.82 -13.24
C HIS A 68 0.68 4.65 -14.33
N GLY A 69 1.69 4.09 -14.97
CA GLY A 69 2.44 4.77 -16.03
C GLY A 69 3.86 5.10 -15.65
N ASP A 70 4.42 6.16 -16.23
CA ASP A 70 5.81 6.53 -16.03
C ASP A 70 6.12 6.88 -14.57
N ALA A 71 7.21 6.30 -14.06
CA ALA A 71 7.72 6.66 -12.74
C ALA A 71 8.33 8.07 -12.74
N TRP A 72 8.27 8.73 -11.59
CA TRP A 72 8.83 10.09 -11.45
C TRP A 72 10.34 10.08 -11.17
N LYS A 73 10.78 9.28 -10.19
CA LYS A 73 12.18 9.26 -9.72
C LYS A 73 12.87 7.93 -9.98
N VAL A 74 12.16 6.82 -9.92
CA VAL A 74 12.71 5.51 -10.23
C VAL A 74 12.57 5.23 -11.73
N ASN A 75 13.26 4.22 -12.22
CA ASN A 75 13.18 3.86 -13.64
C ASN A 75 11.93 3.04 -13.94
N GLY A 76 11.44 3.18 -15.17
CA GLY A 76 10.36 2.34 -15.69
C GLY A 76 8.97 2.82 -15.29
N ALA A 77 8.05 1.90 -15.25
CA ALA A 77 6.64 2.17 -15.00
C ALA A 77 6.18 1.71 -13.62
N LEU A 78 5.21 2.44 -13.07
CA LEU A 78 4.49 2.06 -11.85
C LEU A 78 3.21 1.35 -12.23
N THR A 79 2.81 0.38 -11.42
CA THR A 79 1.58 -0.37 -11.61
C THR A 79 1.12 -1.01 -10.31
N SER A 80 -0.16 -1.31 -10.24
CA SER A 80 -0.75 -2.18 -9.23
C SER A 80 -1.71 -3.13 -9.94
N VAL A 81 -1.59 -4.42 -9.69
CA VAL A 81 -2.38 -5.47 -10.32
C VAL A 81 -2.93 -6.40 -9.26
N LEU A 82 -4.23 -6.64 -9.33
CA LEU A 82 -4.94 -7.57 -8.45
C LEU A 82 -5.70 -8.55 -9.32
N VAL A 83 -5.32 -9.83 -9.25
CA VAL A 83 -5.92 -10.89 -10.06
C VAL A 83 -6.37 -12.04 -9.20
N ARG A 84 -7.38 -12.75 -9.69
CA ARG A 84 -7.86 -13.99 -9.09
C ARG A 84 -7.49 -15.13 -10.04
N PRO A 85 -6.44 -15.92 -9.72
CA PRO A 85 -6.06 -17.04 -10.59
C PRO A 85 -7.19 -18.05 -10.75
N GLU A 86 -7.51 -18.39 -11.99
CA GLU A 86 -8.63 -19.30 -12.33
C GLU A 86 -8.40 -20.74 -11.84
N ASP A 87 -7.13 -21.16 -11.77
CA ASP A 87 -6.74 -22.51 -11.34
C ASP A 87 -6.73 -22.68 -9.82
N ARG A 88 -7.01 -21.60 -9.06
CA ARG A 88 -7.11 -21.69 -7.61
C ARG A 88 -8.56 -21.84 -7.19
N THR A 89 -8.87 -23.00 -6.64
CA THR A 89 -10.23 -23.35 -6.19
C THR A 89 -10.68 -22.56 -4.98
N ASN A 90 -9.76 -21.85 -4.32
CA ASN A 90 -10.00 -21.21 -3.03
C ASN A 90 -10.33 -19.72 -3.09
N GLY A 91 -10.48 -19.14 -4.24
CA GLY A 91 -10.83 -17.73 -4.35
C GLY A 91 -9.78 -16.73 -3.87
N ALA A 92 -8.54 -17.20 -3.68
CA ALA A 92 -7.43 -16.34 -3.26
C ALA A 92 -7.02 -15.33 -4.33
N TRP A 93 -6.62 -14.13 -3.91
CA TRP A 93 -6.18 -13.07 -4.80
C TRP A 93 -4.65 -13.00 -4.86
N ALA A 94 -4.11 -12.61 -6.00
CA ALA A 94 -2.69 -12.33 -6.19
C ALA A 94 -2.50 -10.84 -6.47
N LEU A 95 -1.57 -10.24 -5.74
CA LEU A 95 -1.31 -8.80 -5.75
C LEU A 95 0.14 -8.55 -6.17
N THR A 96 0.33 -7.66 -7.14
CA THR A 96 1.64 -7.16 -7.54
C THR A 96 1.60 -5.64 -7.60
N ILE A 97 2.52 -5.00 -6.90
CA ILE A 97 2.57 -3.54 -6.78
C ILE A 97 4.00 -3.08 -7.03
N ARG A 98 4.14 -2.05 -7.85
CA ARG A 98 5.36 -1.25 -7.95
C ARG A 98 4.94 0.21 -7.91
N GLN A 99 5.29 0.91 -6.82
CA GLN A 99 4.84 2.29 -6.55
C GLN A 99 5.98 3.14 -6.03
N GLU A 100 5.83 4.45 -6.20
CA GLU A 100 6.65 5.45 -5.52
C GLU A 100 5.84 6.05 -4.38
N ILE A 101 6.47 6.21 -3.21
CA ILE A 101 5.84 6.89 -2.07
C ILE A 101 6.77 7.93 -1.49
N HIS A 102 6.18 8.99 -0.95
CA HIS A 102 6.88 10.03 -0.19
C HIS A 102 6.76 9.72 1.31
N PRO A 103 7.78 10.06 2.14
CA PRO A 103 7.70 9.84 3.60
C PRO A 103 6.45 10.41 4.27
N ASP A 104 5.90 11.50 3.76
CA ASP A 104 4.64 12.09 4.26
C ASP A 104 3.46 11.11 4.16
N GLN A 105 3.57 10.10 3.31
CA GLN A 105 2.54 9.07 3.11
C GLN A 105 2.78 7.81 3.93
N PHE A 106 3.89 7.75 4.69
CA PHE A 106 4.25 6.54 5.42
C PHE A 106 3.19 6.10 6.42
N ASP A 107 2.61 7.03 7.16
CA ASP A 107 1.62 6.68 8.18
C ASP A 107 0.36 6.04 7.57
N SER A 108 -0.24 6.67 6.58
CA SER A 108 -1.42 6.13 5.90
C SER A 108 -1.10 4.84 5.14
N THR A 109 0.04 4.81 4.47
CA THR A 109 0.49 3.61 3.76
C THR A 109 0.76 2.46 4.74
N ALA A 110 1.32 2.76 5.92
CA ALA A 110 1.53 1.75 6.96
C ALA A 110 0.22 1.10 7.42
N GLU A 111 -0.85 1.86 7.53
CA GLU A 111 -2.17 1.30 7.87
C GLU A 111 -2.64 0.29 6.80
N LEU A 112 -2.51 0.64 5.53
CA LEU A 112 -2.86 -0.24 4.42
C LEU A 112 -1.98 -1.50 4.40
N LEU A 113 -0.68 -1.33 4.55
CA LEU A 113 0.27 -2.45 4.53
C LEU A 113 0.09 -3.38 5.75
N THR A 114 -0.21 -2.80 6.91
CA THR A 114 -0.52 -3.59 8.11
C THR A 114 -1.78 -4.41 7.90
N TRP A 115 -2.81 -3.81 7.32
CA TRP A 115 -4.02 -4.55 6.97
C TRP A 115 -3.72 -5.67 5.95
N LEU A 116 -2.95 -5.38 4.91
CA LEU A 116 -2.53 -6.41 3.92
C LEU A 116 -1.81 -7.57 4.59
N SER A 117 -0.98 -7.29 5.58
CA SER A 117 -0.26 -8.34 6.31
C SER A 117 -1.22 -9.31 7.03
N THR A 118 -2.36 -8.81 7.51
CA THR A 118 -3.39 -9.66 8.15
C THR A 118 -4.12 -10.54 7.15
N LYS A 119 -4.10 -10.19 5.87
CA LYS A 119 -4.74 -10.92 4.78
C LYS A 119 -3.77 -11.78 3.97
N ALA A 120 -2.48 -11.65 4.23
CA ALA A 120 -1.45 -12.39 3.52
C ALA A 120 -1.53 -13.89 3.78
N ASP A 121 -1.26 -14.67 2.74
CA ASP A 121 -1.11 -16.13 2.85
C ASP A 121 0.04 -16.48 3.81
N ASP A 122 -0.06 -17.60 4.51
CA ASP A 122 0.92 -18.03 5.52
C ASP A 122 2.34 -18.18 4.96
N ARG A 123 2.50 -18.38 3.66
CA ARG A 123 3.81 -18.46 3.00
C ARG A 123 4.64 -17.18 3.16
N HIS A 124 4.01 -16.04 3.43
CA HIS A 124 4.67 -14.76 3.61
C HIS A 124 5.14 -14.52 5.06
N CYS A 125 4.77 -15.40 5.97
CA CYS A 125 5.25 -15.37 7.34
C CYS A 125 6.66 -15.98 7.39
N VAL A 126 7.68 -15.13 7.58
CA VAL A 126 9.08 -15.59 7.61
C VAL A 126 9.50 -16.07 8.99
N LYS A 127 8.85 -15.54 10.04
CA LYS A 127 8.93 -16.01 11.42
C LYS A 127 7.74 -15.47 12.20
N ALA A 128 7.49 -15.99 13.39
CA ALA A 128 6.39 -15.53 14.23
C ALA A 128 6.39 -14.01 14.39
N GLY A 129 5.25 -13.37 14.10
CA GLY A 129 5.08 -11.92 14.18
C GLY A 129 5.67 -11.10 13.03
N THR A 130 6.28 -11.72 12.03
CA THR A 130 6.91 -11.01 10.90
C THR A 130 6.37 -11.50 9.56
N ILE A 131 5.74 -10.60 8.82
CA ILE A 131 5.21 -10.87 7.48
C ILE A 131 6.05 -10.10 6.46
N HIS A 132 6.60 -10.81 5.49
CA HIS A 132 7.37 -10.23 4.39
C HIS A 132 6.42 -9.89 3.25
N LEU A 133 6.28 -8.58 2.96
CA LEU A 133 5.39 -8.10 1.90
C LEU A 133 6.10 -7.95 0.56
N GLY A 134 7.36 -7.59 0.58
CA GLY A 134 8.13 -7.28 -0.61
C GLY A 134 9.40 -6.53 -0.26
N TRP A 135 9.68 -5.48 -1.02
CA TRP A 135 10.93 -4.75 -0.94
C TRP A 135 10.70 -3.25 -0.98
N ILE A 136 11.61 -2.51 -0.36
CA ILE A 136 11.61 -1.05 -0.37
C ILE A 136 13.01 -0.54 -0.67
N ARG A 137 13.10 0.57 -1.42
CA ARG A 137 14.37 1.17 -1.80
C ARG A 137 14.24 2.70 -1.81
N PHE A 138 15.19 3.40 -1.21
CA PHE A 138 15.34 4.82 -1.45
C PHE A 138 15.79 5.04 -2.90
N TYR A 139 15.21 6.00 -3.61
CA TYR A 139 15.35 6.13 -5.06
C TYR A 139 16.82 6.30 -5.53
N GLU A 140 17.69 6.85 -4.69
CA GLU A 140 19.12 7.00 -5.00
C GLU A 140 19.97 5.79 -4.60
N SER A 141 19.40 4.83 -3.88
CA SER A 141 20.11 3.65 -3.43
C SER A 141 20.02 2.52 -4.45
N ASP A 142 21.11 1.77 -4.60
CA ASP A 142 21.12 0.54 -5.39
C ASP A 142 20.60 -0.67 -4.62
N ARG A 143 20.31 -0.50 -3.32
CA ARG A 143 19.92 -1.58 -2.43
C ARG A 143 18.42 -1.58 -2.18
N PHE A 144 17.83 -2.75 -2.39
CA PHE A 144 16.50 -3.07 -1.87
C PHE A 144 16.62 -3.65 -0.47
N GLU A 145 15.76 -3.20 0.43
CA GLU A 145 15.62 -3.74 1.77
C GLU A 145 14.27 -4.46 1.89
N PRO A 146 14.17 -5.50 2.73
CA PRO A 146 12.88 -6.16 2.95
C PRO A 146 11.83 -5.20 3.49
N LEU A 147 10.66 -5.21 2.88
CA LEU A 147 9.48 -4.52 3.38
C LEU A 147 8.68 -5.51 4.21
N VAL A 148 8.69 -5.32 5.51
CA VAL A 148 8.07 -6.26 6.45
C VAL A 148 7.13 -5.54 7.41
N VAL A 149 6.12 -6.28 7.86
CA VAL A 149 5.29 -5.92 9.01
C VAL A 149 5.71 -6.81 10.16
N ARG A 150 6.13 -6.21 11.26
CA ARG A 150 6.58 -6.91 12.47
C ARG A 150 5.75 -6.46 13.66
N ASP A 151 5.15 -7.44 14.36
CA ASP A 151 4.33 -7.20 15.54
C ASP A 151 3.25 -6.12 15.32
N GLY A 152 2.62 -6.14 14.12
CA GLY A 152 1.56 -5.21 13.75
C GLY A 152 2.01 -3.84 13.28
N GLY A 153 3.30 -3.64 13.00
CA GLY A 153 3.82 -2.37 12.49
C GLY A 153 4.76 -2.53 11.30
N VAL A 154 4.66 -1.62 10.34
CA VAL A 154 5.59 -1.58 9.20
C VAL A 154 6.95 -1.13 9.66
N VAL A 155 7.99 -1.85 9.24
CA VAL A 155 9.39 -1.47 9.49
C VAL A 155 9.87 -0.64 8.30
N TRP A 156 9.88 0.68 8.47
CA TRP A 156 10.42 1.60 7.47
C TRP A 156 11.95 1.67 7.55
N PRO A 157 12.64 1.96 6.44
CA PRO A 157 14.10 2.13 6.43
C PRO A 157 14.56 3.37 7.17
#